data_11dc45ec6da7afc213134cbe00c00927
#
_entry.id   11dc45ec6da7afc213134cbe00c00927
#
_cell.length_a   1.000
_cell.length_b   1.000
_cell.length_c   1.000
_cell.angle_alpha   90.00
_cell.angle_beta   90.00
_cell.angle_gamma   90.00
#
_symmetry.space_group_name_H-M   'P 1'
#
loop_
_entity.id
_entity.type
_entity.pdbx_description
1 polymer ?
#
loop_
_entity_poly.entity_id
_entity_poly.type
_entity_poly.pdbx_seq_one_letter_code
_entity_poly.pdbx_strand_id
1 'polypeptide(L)' 'MKTLNLKANTPHQVYKSRIGIVATAGTTLEYSADGVTYSTWKDTLEEGNNVINNAPDGLYIKFNKDVAICY' A
#
# COMPACT_ATOMS: atom_id res chain seq x y z
N MET A 1 -12.61 -2.49 11.50
CA MET A 1 -11.70 -1.87 10.51
C MET A 1 -10.58 -1.16 11.24
N LYS A 2 -9.37 -1.42 10.87
CA LYS A 2 -8.20 -0.75 11.42
C LYS A 2 -7.67 0.29 10.45
N THR A 3 -7.12 1.36 10.98
CA THR A 3 -6.44 2.39 10.19
C THR A 3 -5.01 2.50 10.69
N LEU A 4 -4.07 2.46 9.75
CA LEU A 4 -2.64 2.59 10.05
C LEU A 4 -2.08 3.72 9.20
N ASN A 5 -1.40 4.66 9.84
CA ASN A 5 -0.68 5.72 9.13
C ASN A 5 0.71 5.20 8.77
N LEU A 6 1.01 5.17 7.49
CA LEU A 6 2.25 4.62 6.98
C LEU A 6 3.08 5.74 6.38
N LYS A 7 4.31 5.87 6.86
CA LYS A 7 5.23 6.90 6.37
C LYS A 7 5.77 6.53 4.99
N ALA A 8 6.14 7.55 4.24
CA ALA A 8 6.74 7.37 2.91
C ALA A 8 7.92 6.41 2.98
N ASN A 9 8.00 5.51 2.00
CA ASN A 9 9.09 4.56 1.81
C ASN A 9 9.28 3.59 2.98
N THR A 10 8.27 3.38 3.81
CA THR A 10 8.31 2.43 4.91
C THR A 10 7.51 1.18 4.51
N PRO A 11 8.16 0.02 4.41
CA PRO A 11 7.46 -1.21 4.08
C PRO A 11 6.50 -1.63 5.18
N HIS A 12 5.39 -2.24 4.77
CA HIS A 12 4.43 -2.82 5.70
C HIS A 12 3.93 -4.14 5.14
N GLN A 13 3.93 -5.17 5.97
CA GLN A 13 3.48 -6.50 5.58
C GLN A 13 1.98 -6.63 5.86
N VAL A 14 1.22 -7.05 4.87
CA VAL A 14 -0.24 -7.13 4.98
C VAL A 14 -0.71 -8.59 4.98
N TYR A 15 -1.82 -8.81 5.67
CA TYR A 15 -2.40 -10.15 5.80
C TYR A 15 -3.90 -10.17 5.44
N LYS A 16 -4.39 -9.08 4.86
CA LYS A 16 -5.77 -8.99 4.38
C LYS A 16 -5.76 -8.90 2.87
N SER A 17 -6.70 -9.58 2.23
CA SER A 17 -6.79 -9.55 0.77
C SER A 17 -7.32 -8.23 0.22
N ARG A 18 -8.12 -7.51 1.02
CA ARG A 18 -8.67 -6.23 0.61
C ARG A 18 -8.16 -5.12 1.53
N ILE A 19 -7.57 -4.10 0.94
CA ILE A 19 -6.97 -3.00 1.69
C ILE A 19 -7.40 -1.69 1.06
N GLY A 20 -7.96 -0.81 1.90
CA GLY A 20 -8.25 0.57 1.50
C GLY A 20 -7.04 1.45 1.72
N ILE A 21 -6.83 2.42 0.85
CA ILE A 21 -5.70 3.33 0.93
C ILE A 21 -6.21 4.74 0.75
N VAL A 22 -5.91 5.62 1.70
CA VAL A 22 -6.16 7.05 1.56
C VAL A 22 -4.85 7.71 1.21
N ALA A 23 -4.76 8.24 0.00
CA ALA A 23 -3.51 8.74 -0.57
C ALA A 23 -3.66 10.15 -1.09
N THR A 24 -2.54 10.84 -1.26
CA THR A 24 -2.47 12.11 -1.96
C THR A 24 -2.16 11.87 -3.43
N ALA A 25 -2.45 12.86 -4.28
CA ALA A 25 -2.19 12.74 -5.71
C ALA A 25 -0.71 12.45 -5.98
N GLY A 26 -0.43 11.56 -6.92
CA GLY A 26 0.93 11.22 -7.31
C GLY A 26 1.61 10.18 -6.44
N THR A 27 0.89 9.57 -5.51
CA THR A 27 1.43 8.48 -4.69
C THR A 27 1.54 7.21 -5.54
N THR A 28 2.67 6.52 -5.44
CA THR A 28 2.87 5.23 -6.09
C THR A 28 2.76 4.11 -5.07
N LEU A 29 2.28 2.95 -5.53
CA LEU A 29 2.20 1.74 -4.71
C LEU A 29 3.16 0.69 -5.26
N GLU A 30 4.06 0.23 -4.41
CA GLU A 30 4.99 -0.85 -4.72
C GLU A 30 4.70 -2.06 -3.85
N TYR A 31 5.06 -3.24 -4.33
CA TYR A 31 4.86 -4.48 -3.59
C TYR A 31 6.08 -5.38 -3.68
N SER A 32 6.19 -6.30 -2.73
CA SER A 32 7.26 -7.28 -2.70
C SER A 32 6.80 -8.54 -2.00
N ALA A 33 7.22 -9.69 -2.51
CA ALA A 33 6.95 -10.98 -1.87
C ALA A 33 7.94 -11.25 -0.73
N ASP A 34 9.16 -10.72 -0.82
CA ASP A 34 10.24 -11.02 0.13
C ASP A 34 10.66 -9.83 0.99
N GLY A 35 10.13 -8.63 0.72
CA GLY A 35 10.50 -7.43 1.44
C GLY A 35 11.82 -6.81 1.00
N VAL A 36 12.44 -7.34 -0.04
CA VAL A 36 13.76 -6.89 -0.52
C VAL A 36 13.65 -6.30 -1.92
N THR A 37 13.05 -7.04 -2.85
CA THR A 37 12.91 -6.61 -4.24
C THR A 37 11.49 -6.14 -4.47
N TYR A 38 11.32 -4.88 -4.84
CA TYR A 38 10.02 -4.25 -5.04
C TYR A 38 9.72 -4.01 -6.50
N SER A 39 8.46 -4.18 -6.85
CA SER A 39 7.92 -3.88 -8.17
C SER A 39 6.76 -2.91 -8.05
N THR A 40 6.51 -2.15 -9.09
CA THR A 40 5.41 -1.19 -9.10
C THR A 40 4.09 -1.94 -9.29
N TRP A 41 3.14 -1.71 -8.39
CA TRP A 41 1.77 -2.22 -8.52
C TRP A 41 0.89 -1.16 -9.19
N LYS A 42 0.96 0.07 -8.67
CA LYS A 42 0.24 1.21 -9.24
C LYS A 42 1.22 2.35 -9.41
N ASP A 43 1.34 2.85 -10.62
CA ASP A 43 2.22 4.00 -10.91
C ASP A 43 1.72 5.26 -10.24
N THR A 44 0.41 5.42 -10.15
CA THR A 44 -0.20 6.59 -9.54
C THR A 44 -1.52 6.20 -8.93
N LEU A 45 -1.67 6.50 -7.64
CA LEU A 45 -2.93 6.37 -6.94
C LEU A 45 -3.73 7.66 -7.10
N GLU A 46 -5.05 7.54 -7.05
CA GLU A 46 -5.92 8.69 -7.06
C GLU A 46 -5.87 9.39 -5.71
N GLU A 47 -6.08 10.69 -5.69
CA GLU A 47 -6.25 11.43 -4.46
C GLU A 47 -7.51 10.94 -3.75
N GLY A 48 -7.38 10.63 -2.46
CA GLY A 48 -8.47 10.12 -1.65
C GLY A 48 -8.43 8.60 -1.54
N ASN A 49 -9.58 7.96 -1.67
CA ASN A 49 -9.73 6.54 -1.40
C ASN A 49 -9.37 5.68 -2.60
N ASN A 50 -8.53 4.68 -2.34
CA ASN A 50 -8.18 3.64 -3.30
C ASN A 50 -8.40 2.30 -2.63
N VAL A 51 -8.65 1.25 -3.42
CA VAL A 51 -8.82 -0.11 -2.90
C VAL A 51 -7.98 -1.06 -3.71
N ILE A 52 -7.23 -1.91 -3.02
CA ILE A 52 -6.57 -3.04 -3.66
C ILE A 52 -7.24 -4.33 -3.18
N ASN A 53 -7.42 -5.27 -4.12
CA ASN A 53 -8.06 -6.54 -3.85
C ASN A 53 -7.10 -7.68 -4.15
N ASN A 54 -7.36 -8.82 -3.55
CA ASN A 54 -6.60 -10.05 -3.80
C ASN A 54 -5.13 -9.94 -3.45
N ALA A 55 -4.81 -9.15 -2.42
CA ALA A 55 -3.45 -9.09 -1.91
C ALA A 55 -3.10 -10.43 -1.25
N PRO A 56 -1.98 -11.08 -1.62
CA PRO A 56 -1.56 -12.31 -0.96
C PRO A 56 -1.21 -12.07 0.51
N ASP A 57 -1.43 -13.07 1.34
CA ASP A 57 -1.03 -12.99 2.75
C ASP A 57 0.48 -12.82 2.85
N GLY A 58 0.90 -11.86 3.68
CA GLY A 58 2.32 -11.62 3.91
C GLY A 58 2.99 -10.77 2.84
N LEU A 59 2.21 -10.19 1.94
CA LEU A 59 2.75 -9.27 0.94
C LEU A 59 3.26 -8.00 1.60
N TYR A 60 4.44 -7.53 1.16
CA TYR A 60 4.96 -6.25 1.61
C TYR A 60 4.52 -5.17 0.63
N ILE A 61 4.11 -4.03 1.17
CA ILE A 61 3.74 -2.86 0.37
C ILE A 61 4.48 -1.64 0.90
N LYS A 62 4.77 -0.71 0.01
CA LYS A 62 5.29 0.60 0.41
C LYS A 62 4.86 1.65 -0.60
N PHE A 63 4.89 2.89 -0.15
CA PHE A 63 4.44 4.04 -0.94
C PHE A 63 5.53 5.10 -0.94
N ASN A 64 5.54 5.93 -1.96
CA ASN A 64 6.53 7.03 -2.05
C ASN A 64 6.12 8.26 -1.23
N LYS A 65 4.92 8.27 -0.67
CA LYS A 65 4.40 9.36 0.17
C LYS A 65 3.67 8.77 1.36
N ASP A 66 3.42 9.61 2.37
CA ASP A 66 2.64 9.19 3.54
C ASP A 66 1.22 8.84 3.11
N VAL A 67 0.70 7.74 3.62
CA VAL A 67 -0.66 7.28 3.34
C VAL A 67 -1.29 6.76 4.62
N ALA A 68 -2.62 6.60 4.59
CA ALA A 68 -3.33 5.83 5.60
C ALA A 68 -3.89 4.58 4.93
N ILE A 69 -3.71 3.43 5.56
CA ILE A 69 -4.29 2.19 5.07
C ILE A 69 -5.37 1.71 6.02
N CYS A 70 -6.44 1.12 5.46
CA CYS A 70 -7.59 0.62 6.20
C CYS A 70 -7.79 -0.87 5.89
N TYR A 71 -7.91 -1.67 6.93
CA TYR A 71 -8.09 -3.12 6.75
C TYR A 71 -8.77 -3.78 7.94
#